data_05b9799d3bbd864d4f2f645a255e2fb1
#
_entry.id   05b9799d3bbd864d4f2f645a255e2fb1
#
_cell.length_a   1.000
_cell.length_b   1.000
_cell.length_c   1.000
_cell.angle_alpha   90.00
_cell.angle_beta   90.00
_cell.angle_gamma   90.00
#
_symmetry.space_group_name_H-M   'P 1'
#
loop_
_entity.id
_entity.type
_entity.pdbx_description
1 polymer ?
#
loop_
_entity_poly.entity_id
_entity_poly.type
_entity_poly.pdbx_seq_one_letter_code
_entity_poly.pdbx_strand_id
1 'polypeptide(L)'
;MMKKTLLTLVAASALTATAQNPIKVNQVGYYVNESKVAVVEPTGKSNNFILKDHNGRKVWSGKAVRTLKSPFNNKVRQVVDFSTVTKPGTYTLTAGKNKQTINIAEHPYNEALKAAIKAFYLQRTGTDIEAKYAGAFARKAAHPDTRVLIHPSAASPKRPAGTVISSPKGWYDAGDYNKYIVNSGFTIGLMLQAYQLNKEHFEQIDTQIPESNNNVPDLLDEIMYNLEWMLTMQDPDDGGVYHKLTTPNFEAFVMPVDCKQDRYVVQKSTQAALDFAATMALAARIYKDYPQYQPFCKIAANAAQRAYAWAVRFPKNYYTQQDNNSKYAPDINTGTYDDNDADDEFFWAATEMYLTTGEQGYLEQARAFAPKQFTLPTWGNVAGLGIFQWLNQELLQTKEAGKLKTCCMKKSLKTFCDEDIKALATSPFYSIFGNNASDFIWGSNSEKCAGRGIAQMYQYALTKDNTYRKAAITTIDHIFGRNATGYCYLTGFGTQRVMHPHQRISAADGIEEPLPGFLAGGANSGQQDAKNVPAYP
;
A
#
# COMPACT_ATOMS: atom_id res chain seq x y z
N MET A 1 32.34 -48.62 -35.03
CA MET A 1 32.12 -47.32 -34.38
C MET A 1 30.66 -46.92 -34.62
N MET A 2 29.75 -47.24 -33.69
CA MET A 2 28.34 -46.86 -33.75
C MET A 2 28.13 -45.55 -32.92
N LYS A 3 27.74 -44.47 -33.56
CA LYS A 3 27.33 -43.23 -32.90
C LYS A 3 25.89 -43.44 -32.33
N LYS A 4 25.78 -43.44 -31.00
CA LYS A 4 24.46 -43.38 -30.33
C LYS A 4 24.00 -41.93 -30.31
N THR A 5 22.95 -41.64 -31.08
CA THR A 5 22.24 -40.35 -31.04
C THR A 5 21.28 -40.39 -29.84
N LEU A 6 21.53 -39.55 -28.86
CA LEU A 6 20.66 -39.37 -27.70
C LEU A 6 19.53 -38.39 -28.10
N LEU A 7 18.31 -38.93 -28.25
CA LEU A 7 17.11 -38.12 -28.47
C LEU A 7 16.64 -37.61 -27.12
N THR A 8 16.81 -36.31 -26.87
CA THR A 8 16.25 -35.64 -25.70
C THR A 8 14.78 -35.34 -25.97
N LEU A 9 13.88 -36.08 -25.34
CA LEU A 9 12.45 -35.78 -25.35
C LEU A 9 12.22 -34.55 -24.45
N VAL A 10 11.96 -33.38 -25.04
CA VAL A 10 11.43 -32.23 -24.34
C VAL A 10 9.93 -32.47 -24.17
N ALA A 11 9.52 -32.86 -22.97
CA ALA A 11 8.11 -32.91 -22.60
C ALA A 11 7.60 -31.45 -22.48
N ALA A 12 6.92 -30.99 -23.52
CA ALA A 12 6.13 -29.77 -23.45
C ALA A 12 4.92 -30.06 -22.55
N SER A 13 5.00 -29.65 -21.28
CA SER A 13 3.84 -29.56 -20.41
C SER A 13 2.90 -28.49 -20.98
N ALA A 14 1.85 -28.93 -21.67
CA ALA A 14 0.75 -28.07 -22.06
C ALA A 14 0.11 -27.55 -20.76
N LEU A 15 0.38 -26.31 -20.40
CA LEU A 15 -0.41 -25.55 -19.42
C LEU A 15 -1.84 -25.49 -19.98
N THR A 16 -2.70 -26.41 -19.53
CA THR A 16 -4.15 -26.28 -19.72
C THR A 16 -4.57 -25.06 -18.92
N ALA A 17 -4.76 -23.93 -19.62
CA ALA A 17 -5.42 -22.77 -19.04
C ALA A 17 -6.79 -23.22 -18.55
N THR A 18 -6.95 -23.45 -17.25
CA THR A 18 -8.25 -23.72 -16.66
C THR A 18 -9.12 -22.50 -16.92
N ALA A 19 -10.24 -22.70 -17.62
CA ALA A 19 -11.17 -21.62 -17.93
C ALA A 19 -11.56 -20.91 -16.62
N GLN A 20 -11.30 -19.62 -16.56
CA GLN A 20 -11.60 -18.83 -15.37
C GLN A 20 -13.09 -18.94 -15.01
N ASN A 21 -13.40 -19.02 -13.70
CA ASN A 21 -14.79 -19.00 -13.24
C ASN A 21 -15.47 -17.72 -13.74
N PRO A 22 -16.58 -17.82 -14.49
CA PRO A 22 -17.28 -16.65 -15.00
C PRO A 22 -17.98 -15.82 -13.92
N ILE A 23 -18.05 -16.32 -12.68
CA ILE A 23 -18.61 -15.61 -11.52
C ILE A 23 -17.48 -14.92 -10.76
N LYS A 24 -17.43 -13.58 -10.82
CA LYS A 24 -16.45 -12.75 -10.10
C LYS A 24 -17.08 -12.17 -8.84
N VAL A 25 -16.45 -12.40 -7.71
CA VAL A 25 -16.94 -12.01 -6.38
C VAL A 25 -15.79 -11.52 -5.51
N ASN A 26 -16.11 -10.86 -4.42
CA ASN A 26 -15.18 -10.74 -3.30
C ASN A 26 -15.01 -12.12 -2.66
N GLN A 27 -13.82 -12.68 -2.77
CA GLN A 27 -13.50 -14.05 -2.33
C GLN A 27 -13.19 -14.13 -0.83
N VAL A 28 -12.91 -12.99 -0.18
CA VAL A 28 -12.68 -12.92 1.27
C VAL A 28 -14.00 -12.91 2.02
N GLY A 29 -14.96 -12.09 1.58
CA GLY A 29 -16.30 -12.08 2.14
C GLY A 29 -17.02 -10.73 2.01
N TYR A 30 -18.23 -10.71 2.53
CA TYR A 30 -19.11 -9.55 2.54
C TYR A 30 -19.63 -9.27 3.95
N TYR A 31 -19.76 -7.99 4.30
CA TYR A 31 -20.45 -7.59 5.53
C TYR A 31 -21.93 -7.92 5.46
N VAL A 32 -22.51 -8.31 6.61
CA VAL A 32 -23.94 -8.68 6.74
C VAL A 32 -24.89 -7.58 6.26
N ASN A 33 -24.60 -6.33 6.58
CA ASN A 33 -25.50 -5.19 6.32
C ASN A 33 -25.03 -4.29 5.16
N GLU A 34 -24.03 -4.73 4.37
CA GLU A 34 -23.52 -3.95 3.25
C GLU A 34 -23.94 -4.51 1.89
N SER A 35 -23.57 -3.78 0.83
CA SER A 35 -23.76 -4.21 -0.56
C SER A 35 -23.03 -5.51 -0.83
N LYS A 36 -23.74 -6.48 -1.42
CA LYS A 36 -23.21 -7.80 -1.81
C LYS A 36 -23.50 -8.04 -3.27
N VAL A 37 -22.45 -7.88 -4.09
CA VAL A 37 -22.56 -7.90 -5.55
C VAL A 37 -21.60 -8.92 -6.15
N ALA A 38 -22.14 -9.75 -7.05
CA ALA A 38 -21.34 -10.56 -7.96
C ALA A 38 -21.42 -10.01 -9.38
N VAL A 39 -20.38 -10.26 -10.16
CA VAL A 39 -20.38 -9.97 -11.61
C VAL A 39 -20.22 -11.28 -12.36
N VAL A 40 -21.09 -11.55 -13.32
CA VAL A 40 -21.14 -12.80 -14.03
C VAL A 40 -20.94 -12.59 -15.54
N GLU A 41 -20.03 -13.33 -16.13
CA GLU A 41 -19.94 -13.45 -17.60
C GLU A 41 -20.98 -14.47 -18.07
N PRO A 42 -21.96 -14.08 -18.93
CA PRO A 42 -23.00 -14.99 -19.35
C PRO A 42 -22.42 -16.20 -20.12
N THR A 43 -22.75 -17.40 -19.69
CA THR A 43 -22.36 -18.66 -20.38
C THR A 43 -23.51 -19.29 -21.15
N GLY A 44 -24.62 -18.55 -21.33
CA GLY A 44 -25.83 -19.01 -22.04
C GLY A 44 -26.95 -18.00 -21.89
N LYS A 45 -28.17 -18.41 -22.20
CA LYS A 45 -29.37 -17.55 -22.17
C LYS A 45 -29.97 -17.38 -20.76
N SER A 46 -29.48 -18.10 -19.73
CA SER A 46 -30.00 -18.04 -18.38
C SER A 46 -29.63 -16.73 -17.71
N ASN A 47 -30.62 -16.03 -17.16
CA ASN A 47 -30.46 -14.82 -16.34
C ASN A 47 -31.01 -15.07 -14.91
N ASN A 48 -30.98 -16.32 -14.46
CA ASN A 48 -31.43 -16.70 -13.13
C ASN A 48 -30.23 -17.11 -12.28
N PHE A 49 -30.13 -16.48 -11.10
CA PHE A 49 -29.08 -16.71 -10.12
C PHE A 49 -29.70 -17.23 -8.83
N ILE A 50 -29.04 -18.18 -8.20
CA ILE A 50 -29.54 -18.83 -7.00
C ILE A 50 -28.44 -18.85 -5.96
N LEU A 51 -28.73 -18.39 -4.72
CA LEU A 51 -27.86 -18.54 -3.58
C LEU A 51 -28.42 -19.65 -2.66
N LYS A 52 -27.57 -20.61 -2.32
CA LYS A 52 -27.90 -21.74 -1.45
C LYS A 52 -27.03 -21.70 -0.21
N ASP A 53 -27.59 -22.07 0.95
CA ASP A 53 -26.84 -22.28 2.19
C ASP A 53 -26.02 -23.58 2.14
N HIS A 54 -25.23 -23.84 3.19
CA HIS A 54 -24.40 -25.04 3.33
C HIS A 54 -25.20 -26.35 3.32
N ASN A 55 -26.49 -26.31 3.60
CA ASN A 55 -27.40 -27.46 3.52
C ASN A 55 -28.03 -27.61 2.13
N GLY A 56 -27.63 -26.79 1.16
CA GLY A 56 -28.19 -26.80 -0.19
C GLY A 56 -29.58 -26.17 -0.34
N ARG A 57 -30.14 -25.56 0.71
CA ARG A 57 -31.44 -24.87 0.67
C ARG A 57 -31.28 -23.54 -0.03
N LYS A 58 -32.21 -23.23 -0.92
CA LYS A 58 -32.27 -21.94 -1.59
C LYS A 58 -32.66 -20.85 -0.57
N VAL A 59 -31.77 -19.86 -0.38
CA VAL A 59 -32.00 -18.70 0.52
C VAL A 59 -32.31 -17.43 -0.25
N TRP A 60 -31.89 -17.36 -1.52
CA TRP A 60 -32.15 -16.23 -2.40
C TRP A 60 -32.18 -16.69 -3.85
N SER A 61 -32.94 -15.99 -4.68
CA SER A 61 -32.87 -16.11 -6.13
C SER A 61 -33.27 -14.79 -6.79
N GLY A 62 -32.64 -14.46 -7.91
CA GLY A 62 -32.88 -13.22 -8.62
C GLY A 62 -32.34 -13.22 -10.04
N LYS A 63 -32.53 -12.10 -10.72
CA LYS A 63 -32.00 -11.79 -12.03
C LYS A 63 -30.89 -10.76 -11.92
N ALA A 64 -30.10 -10.58 -12.99
CA ALA A 64 -29.17 -9.46 -13.07
C ALA A 64 -29.92 -8.13 -12.96
N VAL A 65 -29.42 -7.25 -12.10
CA VAL A 65 -29.95 -5.88 -11.93
C VAL A 65 -29.46 -4.95 -13.04
N ARG A 66 -28.33 -5.31 -13.67
CA ARG A 66 -27.75 -4.61 -14.83
C ARG A 66 -27.06 -5.61 -15.75
N THR A 67 -27.04 -5.28 -17.03
CA THR A 67 -26.21 -5.97 -18.04
C THR A 67 -25.42 -4.91 -18.79
N LEU A 68 -24.11 -4.98 -18.69
CA LEU A 68 -23.18 -3.98 -19.19
C LEU A 68 -22.16 -4.62 -20.13
N LYS A 69 -21.70 -3.85 -21.11
CA LYS A 69 -20.67 -4.25 -22.03
C LYS A 69 -19.35 -3.60 -21.64
N SER A 70 -18.29 -4.38 -21.54
CA SER A 70 -16.96 -3.84 -21.23
C SER A 70 -16.45 -2.96 -22.38
N PRO A 71 -15.98 -1.74 -22.11
CA PRO A 71 -15.42 -0.87 -23.14
C PRO A 71 -14.09 -1.38 -23.69
N PHE A 72 -13.38 -2.27 -22.96
CA PHE A 72 -12.07 -2.75 -23.34
C PHE A 72 -12.10 -3.97 -24.28
N ASN A 73 -13.07 -4.88 -24.11
CA ASN A 73 -13.09 -6.14 -24.87
C ASN A 73 -14.48 -6.54 -25.37
N ASN A 74 -15.45 -5.64 -25.29
CA ASN A 74 -16.82 -5.85 -25.71
C ASN A 74 -17.56 -7.03 -25.04
N LYS A 75 -16.97 -7.70 -24.05
CA LYS A 75 -17.62 -8.77 -23.32
C LYS A 75 -18.74 -8.25 -22.44
N VAL A 76 -19.83 -8.99 -22.42
CA VAL A 76 -21.01 -8.67 -21.60
C VAL A 76 -20.80 -9.15 -20.16
N ARG A 77 -21.22 -8.33 -19.21
CA ARG A 77 -21.21 -8.63 -17.77
C ARG A 77 -22.59 -8.39 -17.18
N GLN A 78 -23.02 -9.31 -16.33
CA GLN A 78 -24.26 -9.24 -15.58
C GLN A 78 -23.94 -8.94 -14.12
N VAL A 79 -24.52 -7.85 -13.59
CA VAL A 79 -24.38 -7.45 -12.19
C VAL A 79 -25.51 -8.10 -11.40
N VAL A 80 -25.18 -8.88 -10.39
CA VAL A 80 -26.10 -9.66 -9.56
C VAL A 80 -26.00 -9.15 -8.12
N ASP A 81 -27.08 -8.57 -7.62
CA ASP A 81 -27.18 -8.01 -6.28
C ASP A 81 -27.98 -8.95 -5.36
N PHE A 82 -27.32 -9.45 -4.32
CA PHE A 82 -27.92 -10.31 -3.29
C PHE A 82 -27.80 -9.68 -1.89
N SER A 83 -27.74 -8.35 -1.81
CA SER A 83 -27.56 -7.59 -0.55
C SER A 83 -28.63 -7.86 0.48
N THR A 84 -29.82 -8.33 0.07
CA THR A 84 -30.91 -8.71 0.97
C THR A 84 -30.61 -9.95 1.83
N VAL A 85 -29.56 -10.70 1.52
CA VAL A 85 -29.11 -11.82 2.35
C VAL A 85 -28.20 -11.28 3.45
N THR A 86 -28.73 -11.17 4.66
CA THR A 86 -28.03 -10.56 5.82
C THR A 86 -27.61 -11.57 6.89
N LYS A 87 -27.99 -12.84 6.74
CA LYS A 87 -27.60 -13.87 7.71
C LYS A 87 -26.13 -14.26 7.51
N PRO A 88 -25.28 -14.25 8.55
CA PRO A 88 -23.91 -14.76 8.47
C PRO A 88 -23.90 -16.24 8.04
N GLY A 89 -22.88 -16.61 7.25
CA GLY A 89 -22.67 -17.98 6.80
C GLY A 89 -21.95 -18.09 5.47
N THR A 90 -21.69 -19.34 5.10
CA THR A 90 -21.10 -19.69 3.80
C THR A 90 -22.21 -20.16 2.86
N TYR A 91 -22.19 -19.60 1.67
CA TYR A 91 -23.21 -19.82 0.65
C TYR A 91 -22.58 -20.22 -0.69
N THR A 92 -23.39 -20.81 -1.57
CA THR A 92 -22.99 -21.09 -2.94
C THR A 92 -23.88 -20.31 -3.91
N LEU A 93 -23.28 -19.36 -4.64
CA LEU A 93 -23.92 -18.67 -5.77
C LEU A 93 -23.81 -19.53 -7.02
N THR A 94 -24.94 -19.77 -7.68
CA THR A 94 -25.04 -20.55 -8.90
C THR A 94 -25.52 -19.68 -10.07
N ALA A 95 -24.79 -19.76 -11.20
CA ALA A 95 -25.12 -19.14 -12.48
C ALA A 95 -25.03 -20.21 -13.59
N GLY A 96 -26.15 -20.75 -14.00
CA GLY A 96 -26.18 -21.92 -14.89
C GLY A 96 -25.50 -23.13 -14.24
N LYS A 97 -24.43 -23.64 -14.89
CA LYS A 97 -23.62 -24.75 -14.35
C LYS A 97 -22.49 -24.30 -13.42
N ASN A 98 -22.19 -23.01 -13.39
CA ASN A 98 -21.05 -22.46 -12.64
C ASN A 98 -21.48 -22.15 -11.20
N LYS A 99 -20.55 -22.32 -10.26
CA LYS A 99 -20.75 -22.11 -8.84
C LYS A 99 -19.59 -21.30 -8.26
N GLN A 100 -19.89 -20.46 -7.27
CA GLN A 100 -18.90 -19.70 -6.51
C GLN A 100 -19.30 -19.66 -5.06
N THR A 101 -18.34 -19.88 -4.16
CA THR A 101 -18.52 -19.72 -2.73
C THR A 101 -18.62 -18.25 -2.36
N ILE A 102 -19.56 -17.92 -1.47
CA ILE A 102 -19.78 -16.60 -0.89
C ILE A 102 -19.69 -16.73 0.62
N ASN A 103 -18.90 -15.89 1.25
CA ASN A 103 -18.85 -15.77 2.70
C ASN A 103 -19.51 -14.46 3.14
N ILE A 104 -20.43 -14.50 4.12
CA ILE A 104 -21.06 -13.32 4.72
C ILE A 104 -20.79 -13.37 6.21
N ALA A 105 -20.21 -12.30 6.77
CA ALA A 105 -19.82 -12.23 8.17
C ALA A 105 -19.95 -10.81 8.73
N GLU A 106 -19.96 -10.68 10.06
CA GLU A 106 -19.94 -9.37 10.73
C GLU A 106 -18.62 -8.62 10.48
N HIS A 107 -17.51 -9.34 10.48
CA HIS A 107 -16.14 -8.80 10.32
C HIS A 107 -15.34 -9.62 9.30
N PRO A 108 -15.72 -9.61 8.01
CA PRO A 108 -15.12 -10.51 7.01
C PRO A 108 -13.64 -10.20 6.71
N TYR A 109 -13.15 -9.02 7.06
CA TYR A 109 -11.81 -8.56 6.68
C TYR A 109 -10.80 -8.54 7.84
N ASN A 110 -11.19 -8.96 9.06
CA ASN A 110 -10.28 -8.90 10.21
C ASN A 110 -8.98 -9.68 9.96
N GLU A 111 -9.07 -10.89 9.44
CA GLU A 111 -7.88 -11.70 9.17
C GLU A 111 -7.03 -11.11 8.02
N ALA A 112 -7.67 -10.50 7.02
CA ALA A 112 -6.97 -9.80 5.95
C ALA A 112 -6.23 -8.55 6.47
N LEU A 113 -6.84 -7.79 7.38
CA LEU A 113 -6.22 -6.64 8.03
C LEU A 113 -5.02 -7.07 8.91
N LYS A 114 -5.20 -8.10 9.74
CA LYS A 114 -4.10 -8.67 10.53
C LYS A 114 -2.93 -9.11 9.66
N ALA A 115 -3.22 -9.81 8.58
CA ALA A 115 -2.18 -10.28 7.65
C ALA A 115 -1.48 -9.10 6.96
N ALA A 116 -2.22 -8.05 6.56
CA ALA A 116 -1.65 -6.87 5.93
C ALA A 116 -0.72 -6.10 6.89
N ILE A 117 -1.05 -5.98 8.18
CA ILE A 117 -0.16 -5.40 9.18
C ILE A 117 1.05 -6.31 9.39
N LYS A 118 0.84 -7.61 9.55
CA LYS A 118 1.90 -8.59 9.75
C LYS A 118 2.86 -8.71 8.56
N ALA A 119 2.43 -8.35 7.35
CA ALA A 119 3.28 -8.33 6.17
C ALA A 119 4.49 -7.39 6.36
N PHE A 120 4.35 -6.31 7.11
CA PHE A 120 5.48 -5.42 7.44
C PHE A 120 6.49 -6.11 8.37
N TYR A 121 6.03 -6.88 9.38
CA TYR A 121 6.91 -7.74 10.18
C TYR A 121 7.71 -8.71 9.29
N LEU A 122 7.04 -9.31 8.30
CA LEU A 122 7.70 -10.21 7.34
C LEU A 122 8.70 -9.49 6.41
N GLN A 123 8.68 -8.16 6.35
CA GLN A 123 9.63 -7.33 5.59
C GLN A 123 10.74 -6.71 6.46
N ARG A 124 10.77 -6.94 7.76
CA ARG A 124 11.81 -6.40 8.65
C ARG A 124 13.21 -6.81 8.21
N THR A 125 14.16 -5.88 8.29
CA THR A 125 15.59 -6.11 8.05
C THR A 125 16.36 -6.23 9.36
N GLY A 126 17.51 -6.88 9.35
CA GLY A 126 18.44 -6.90 10.48
C GLY A 126 18.03 -7.76 11.68
N THR A 127 16.92 -8.48 11.59
CA THR A 127 16.42 -9.37 12.66
C THR A 127 16.00 -10.73 12.13
N ASP A 128 16.04 -11.75 12.97
CA ASP A 128 15.45 -13.05 12.66
C ASP A 128 13.92 -12.92 12.57
N ILE A 129 13.33 -13.46 11.54
CA ILE A 129 11.88 -13.68 11.47
C ILE A 129 11.61 -15.07 12.02
N GLU A 130 11.17 -15.11 13.27
CA GLU A 130 11.10 -16.34 14.04
C GLU A 130 9.88 -17.21 13.68
N ALA A 131 10.07 -18.53 13.70
CA ALA A 131 9.03 -19.49 13.34
C ALA A 131 7.77 -19.41 14.25
N LYS A 132 7.92 -19.00 15.50
CA LYS A 132 6.77 -18.84 16.42
C LYS A 132 5.80 -17.74 15.97
N TYR A 133 6.28 -16.76 15.17
CA TYR A 133 5.48 -15.66 14.62
C TYR A 133 5.15 -15.83 13.14
N ALA A 134 6.08 -16.41 12.36
CA ALA A 134 5.98 -16.49 10.90
C ALA A 134 5.71 -17.90 10.36
N GLY A 135 5.67 -18.92 11.23
CA GLY A 135 5.46 -20.31 10.80
C GLY A 135 6.51 -20.74 9.78
N ALA A 136 6.05 -21.24 8.65
CA ALA A 136 6.91 -21.70 7.55
C ALA A 136 7.77 -20.60 6.93
N PHE A 137 7.36 -19.33 7.02
CA PHE A 137 8.06 -18.18 6.44
C PHE A 137 9.19 -17.62 7.35
N ALA A 138 9.59 -18.38 8.35
CA ALA A 138 10.72 -18.01 9.22
C ALA A 138 12.02 -17.90 8.41
N ARG A 139 12.83 -16.89 8.72
CA ARG A 139 14.13 -16.69 8.08
C ARG A 139 15.14 -16.04 9.01
N LYS A 140 16.41 -16.26 8.73
CA LYS A 140 17.51 -15.62 9.45
C LYS A 140 17.62 -14.14 9.12
N ALA A 141 18.16 -13.39 10.08
CA ALA A 141 18.50 -11.98 9.91
C ALA A 141 19.39 -11.78 8.69
N ALA A 142 19.05 -10.76 7.90
CA ALA A 142 19.85 -10.31 6.78
C ALA A 142 19.84 -8.78 6.72
N HIS A 143 20.82 -8.19 6.06
CA HIS A 143 20.99 -6.75 5.97
C HIS A 143 20.92 -6.07 7.36
N PRO A 144 21.83 -6.40 8.28
CA PRO A 144 21.89 -5.73 9.59
C PRO A 144 22.22 -4.25 9.45
N ASP A 145 22.72 -3.83 8.28
CA ASP A 145 23.05 -2.47 7.87
C ASP A 145 23.91 -1.71 8.92
N THR A 146 24.76 -2.45 9.64
CA THR A 146 25.73 -1.90 10.57
C THR A 146 26.97 -1.33 9.86
N ARG A 147 27.11 -1.63 8.56
CA ARG A 147 28.17 -1.14 7.66
C ARG A 147 27.55 -0.68 6.35
N VAL A 148 27.12 0.58 6.32
CA VAL A 148 26.58 1.24 5.13
C VAL A 148 27.56 2.35 4.73
N LEU A 149 27.83 2.49 3.44
CA LEU A 149 28.79 3.44 2.91
C LEU A 149 28.12 4.75 2.51
N ILE A 150 28.78 5.87 2.77
CA ILE A 150 28.40 7.14 2.18
C ILE A 150 28.77 7.10 0.69
N HIS A 151 27.77 7.10 -0.19
CA HIS A 151 28.00 7.21 -1.63
C HIS A 151 28.60 8.58 -1.98
N PRO A 152 29.43 8.72 -3.02
CA PRO A 152 29.99 10.02 -3.40
C PRO A 152 28.96 11.14 -3.60
N SER A 153 27.74 10.82 -4.07
CA SER A 153 26.63 11.79 -4.18
C SER A 153 26.12 12.31 -2.83
N ALA A 154 26.40 11.59 -1.74
CA ALA A 154 26.00 11.94 -0.38
C ALA A 154 27.15 12.53 0.46
N ALA A 155 28.35 12.62 -0.11
CA ALA A 155 29.54 13.04 0.60
C ALA A 155 29.46 14.49 1.11
N SER A 156 30.03 14.71 2.29
CA SER A 156 30.20 16.03 2.89
C SER A 156 31.60 16.14 3.50
N PRO A 157 32.06 17.35 3.88
CA PRO A 157 33.36 17.51 4.54
C PRO A 157 33.53 16.68 5.83
N LYS A 158 32.44 16.46 6.57
CA LYS A 158 32.45 15.64 7.79
C LYS A 158 32.20 14.17 7.55
N ARG A 159 31.57 13.84 6.41
CA ARG A 159 31.25 12.47 5.98
C ARG A 159 31.71 12.26 4.54
N PRO A 160 33.03 12.10 4.28
CA PRO A 160 33.56 11.83 2.95
C PRO A 160 32.96 10.54 2.36
N ALA A 161 33.06 10.43 1.04
CA ALA A 161 32.69 9.20 0.33
C ALA A 161 33.41 7.98 0.92
N GLY A 162 32.71 6.87 1.07
CA GLY A 162 33.23 5.64 1.68
C GLY A 162 33.23 5.63 3.21
N THR A 163 32.85 6.75 3.88
CA THR A 163 32.62 6.73 5.33
C THR A 163 31.56 5.68 5.67
N VAL A 164 31.85 4.87 6.68
CA VAL A 164 30.94 3.85 7.19
C VAL A 164 30.01 4.44 8.23
N ILE A 165 28.71 4.22 8.05
CA ILE A 165 27.69 4.51 9.04
C ILE A 165 26.89 3.26 9.40
N SER A 166 26.16 3.29 10.50
CA SER A 166 25.22 2.24 10.91
C SER A 166 23.79 2.74 10.70
N SER A 167 22.97 1.95 9.97
CA SER A 167 21.59 2.29 9.64
C SER A 167 20.69 1.04 9.72
N PRO A 168 20.61 0.40 10.93
CA PRO A 168 19.91 -0.86 11.13
C PRO A 168 18.38 -0.67 11.13
N LYS A 169 17.66 -1.81 11.21
CA LYS A 169 16.20 -1.89 11.22
C LYS A 169 15.56 -1.43 9.90
N GLY A 170 14.26 -1.17 9.94
CA GLY A 170 13.47 -0.79 8.78
C GLY A 170 12.91 -1.96 8.02
N TRP A 171 12.11 -1.65 7.02
CA TRP A 171 11.48 -2.62 6.12
C TRP A 171 12.15 -2.61 4.76
N TYR A 172 12.20 -3.76 4.10
CA TYR A 172 12.35 -3.80 2.66
C TYR A 172 11.17 -3.07 2.00
N ASP A 173 11.42 -2.36 0.90
CA ASP A 173 10.40 -1.50 0.26
C ASP A 173 9.21 -2.30 -0.27
N ALA A 174 9.47 -3.21 -1.19
CA ALA A 174 8.44 -4.01 -1.84
C ALA A 174 8.96 -5.42 -2.15
N GLY A 175 9.21 -5.74 -3.41
CA GLY A 175 9.81 -6.99 -3.83
C GLY A 175 11.33 -7.00 -3.83
N ASP A 176 11.99 -5.87 -3.56
CA ASP A 176 13.43 -5.70 -3.46
C ASP A 176 13.91 -5.59 -2.00
N TYR A 177 15.22 -5.40 -1.81
CA TYR A 177 15.85 -5.36 -0.49
C TYR A 177 16.36 -3.97 -0.10
N ASN A 178 15.98 -2.93 -0.82
CA ASN A 178 16.36 -1.56 -0.52
C ASN A 178 15.35 -0.89 0.41
N LYS A 179 15.72 0.28 0.94
CA LYS A 179 14.91 1.06 1.87
C LYS A 179 14.87 2.51 1.40
N TYR A 180 13.68 3.09 1.27
CA TYR A 180 13.46 4.41 0.69
C TYR A 180 12.69 5.30 1.67
N ILE A 181 13.16 6.53 1.87
CA ILE A 181 12.54 7.44 2.86
C ILE A 181 11.17 7.92 2.39
N VAL A 182 11.02 8.31 1.13
CA VAL A 182 9.75 8.84 0.62
C VAL A 182 8.65 7.79 0.70
N ASN A 183 8.92 6.53 0.33
CA ASN A 183 7.96 5.43 0.44
C ASN A 183 7.60 5.11 1.89
N SER A 184 8.60 5.07 2.77
CA SER A 184 8.38 4.84 4.20
C SER A 184 7.55 5.96 4.82
N GLY A 185 7.84 7.23 4.47
CA GLY A 185 7.09 8.39 4.93
C GLY A 185 5.63 8.33 4.51
N PHE A 186 5.38 8.11 3.23
CA PHE A 186 4.03 7.95 2.68
C PHE A 186 3.25 6.82 3.37
N THR A 187 3.87 5.64 3.49
CA THR A 187 3.24 4.46 4.10
C THR A 187 2.90 4.71 5.57
N ILE A 188 3.86 5.18 6.36
CA ILE A 188 3.65 5.46 7.79
C ILE A 188 2.65 6.59 7.98
N GLY A 189 2.68 7.62 7.12
CA GLY A 189 1.70 8.70 7.15
C GLY A 189 0.26 8.19 7.05
N LEU A 190 -0.02 7.29 6.09
CA LEU A 190 -1.34 6.64 5.95
C LEU A 190 -1.70 5.79 7.16
N MET A 191 -0.76 4.95 7.65
CA MET A 191 -0.99 4.05 8.78
C MET A 191 -1.30 4.82 10.06
N LEU A 192 -0.52 5.86 10.37
CA LEU A 192 -0.72 6.69 11.57
C LEU A 192 -2.02 7.50 11.49
N GLN A 193 -2.40 8.01 10.31
CA GLN A 193 -3.68 8.70 10.13
C GLN A 193 -4.87 7.75 10.26
N ALA A 194 -4.76 6.53 9.75
CA ALA A 194 -5.77 5.49 9.95
C ALA A 194 -5.91 5.13 11.44
N TYR A 195 -4.79 5.02 12.16
CA TYR A 195 -4.77 4.80 13.61
C TYR A 195 -5.48 5.93 14.36
N GLN A 196 -5.20 7.20 14.04
CA GLN A 196 -5.84 8.36 14.69
C GLN A 196 -7.38 8.30 14.66
N LEU A 197 -7.95 7.85 13.55
CA LEU A 197 -9.41 7.78 13.36
C LEU A 197 -10.05 6.52 13.93
N ASN A 198 -9.25 5.46 14.15
CA ASN A 198 -9.77 4.13 14.50
C ASN A 198 -8.98 3.50 15.66
N LYS A 199 -8.54 4.31 16.62
CA LYS A 199 -7.67 3.90 17.73
C LYS A 199 -8.18 2.64 18.44
N GLU A 200 -9.44 2.66 18.89
CA GLU A 200 -10.07 1.53 19.61
C GLU A 200 -10.07 0.23 18.81
N HIS A 201 -10.20 0.32 17.48
CA HIS A 201 -10.16 -0.85 16.61
C HIS A 201 -8.74 -1.45 16.54
N PHE A 202 -7.72 -0.62 16.33
CA PHE A 202 -6.34 -1.08 16.28
C PHE A 202 -5.82 -1.59 17.61
N GLU A 203 -6.30 -1.07 18.75
CA GLU A 203 -5.98 -1.57 20.09
C GLU A 203 -6.45 -3.02 20.33
N GLN A 204 -7.40 -3.51 19.54
CA GLN A 204 -7.94 -4.87 19.64
C GLN A 204 -7.30 -5.85 18.67
N ILE A 205 -6.43 -5.39 17.77
CA ILE A 205 -5.80 -6.23 16.75
C ILE A 205 -4.52 -6.85 17.33
N ASP A 206 -4.52 -8.18 17.42
CA ASP A 206 -3.34 -8.99 17.72
C ASP A 206 -2.85 -9.62 16.41
N THR A 207 -1.67 -9.22 15.97
CA THR A 207 -1.01 -9.73 14.75
C THR A 207 0.01 -10.82 15.07
N GLN A 208 0.26 -11.09 16.36
CA GLN A 208 1.25 -12.05 16.81
C GLN A 208 2.66 -11.73 16.26
N ILE A 209 3.15 -10.54 16.59
CA ILE A 209 4.54 -10.12 16.36
C ILE A 209 5.32 -10.18 17.69
N PRO A 210 6.66 -10.05 17.68
CA PRO A 210 7.46 -10.12 18.91
C PRO A 210 7.02 -9.17 20.02
N GLU A 211 6.50 -8.01 19.66
CA GLU A 211 6.10 -6.93 20.56
C GLU A 211 4.65 -7.07 21.08
N SER A 212 3.82 -7.95 20.49
CA SER A 212 2.45 -8.16 20.95
C SER A 212 2.40 -8.39 22.48
N ASN A 213 1.44 -7.80 23.16
CA ASN A 213 1.25 -7.82 24.62
C ASN A 213 2.15 -6.86 25.44
N ASN A 214 2.71 -5.81 24.83
CA ASN A 214 3.49 -4.79 25.52
C ASN A 214 2.66 -3.53 25.91
N ASN A 215 1.34 -3.58 25.80
CA ASN A 215 0.38 -2.47 25.98
C ASN A 215 0.51 -1.34 24.93
N VAL A 216 1.07 -1.65 23.77
CA VAL A 216 1.04 -0.81 22.57
C VAL A 216 0.31 -1.60 21.48
N PRO A 217 -0.52 -0.97 20.65
CA PRO A 217 -1.10 -1.64 19.49
C PRO A 217 -0.02 -2.15 18.53
N ASP A 218 -0.13 -3.40 18.07
CA ASP A 218 0.84 -4.03 17.18
C ASP A 218 1.15 -3.20 15.92
N LEU A 219 0.16 -2.46 15.41
CA LEU A 219 0.36 -1.52 14.30
C LEU A 219 1.42 -0.47 14.65
N LEU A 220 1.38 0.09 15.85
CA LEU A 220 2.35 1.10 16.29
C LEU A 220 3.72 0.49 16.56
N ASP A 221 3.78 -0.72 17.12
CA ASP A 221 5.06 -1.43 17.31
C ASP A 221 5.74 -1.71 15.96
N GLU A 222 4.96 -2.13 14.97
CA GLU A 222 5.50 -2.36 13.62
C GLU A 222 5.97 -1.07 12.96
N ILE A 223 5.22 0.01 13.09
CA ILE A 223 5.63 1.34 12.60
C ILE A 223 6.92 1.81 13.31
N MET A 224 7.04 1.59 14.63
CA MET A 224 8.23 1.98 15.40
C MET A 224 9.49 1.32 14.84
N TYR A 225 9.43 0.07 14.42
CA TYR A 225 10.57 -0.63 13.83
C TYR A 225 11.16 0.11 12.62
N ASN A 226 10.31 0.70 11.80
CA ASN A 226 10.75 1.48 10.63
C ASN A 226 11.12 2.93 10.98
N LEU A 227 10.43 3.56 11.95
CA LEU A 227 10.79 4.90 12.42
C LEU A 227 12.21 4.95 13.01
N GLU A 228 12.61 3.91 13.72
CA GLU A 228 13.96 3.81 14.26
C GLU A 228 15.02 3.75 13.14
N TRP A 229 14.74 3.05 12.03
CA TRP A 229 15.59 3.12 10.84
C TRP A 229 15.58 4.51 10.22
N MET A 230 14.42 5.13 10.03
CA MET A 230 14.33 6.45 9.43
C MET A 230 15.18 7.47 10.19
N LEU A 231 15.21 7.43 11.53
CA LEU A 231 16.07 8.30 12.35
C LEU A 231 17.56 8.17 11.99
N THR A 232 18.03 6.99 11.60
CA THR A 232 19.42 6.77 11.21
C THR A 232 19.78 7.36 9.84
N MET A 233 18.76 7.69 9.04
CA MET A 233 18.91 8.28 7.71
C MET A 233 19.08 9.81 7.76
N GLN A 234 18.93 10.44 8.92
CA GLN A 234 19.23 11.84 9.10
C GLN A 234 20.71 12.07 9.37
N ASP A 235 21.34 12.95 8.61
CA ASP A 235 22.70 13.38 8.88
C ASP A 235 22.74 14.22 10.15
N PRO A 236 23.46 13.79 11.21
CA PRO A 236 23.53 14.53 12.47
C PRO A 236 24.26 15.88 12.35
N ASP A 237 25.03 16.10 11.28
CA ASP A 237 25.80 17.33 11.14
C ASP A 237 24.95 18.51 10.65
N ASP A 238 24.04 18.27 9.68
CA ASP A 238 23.26 19.35 9.07
C ASP A 238 21.73 19.14 9.15
N GLY A 239 21.26 17.95 9.52
CA GLY A 239 19.86 17.63 9.64
C GLY A 239 19.19 17.15 8.35
N GLY A 240 19.90 17.17 7.23
CA GLY A 240 19.38 16.64 5.96
C GLY A 240 19.21 15.13 5.99
N VAL A 241 18.33 14.61 5.15
CA VAL A 241 17.96 13.19 5.14
C VAL A 241 18.40 12.54 3.83
N TYR A 242 19.10 11.42 3.92
CA TYR A 242 19.50 10.63 2.76
C TYR A 242 18.26 10.03 2.10
N HIS A 243 18.22 10.12 0.76
CA HIS A 243 17.04 9.73 -0.02
C HIS A 243 16.69 8.25 0.13
N LYS A 244 17.68 7.39 0.08
CA LYS A 244 17.53 5.92 0.24
C LYS A 244 18.81 5.25 0.76
N LEU A 245 18.61 4.04 1.28
CA LEU A 245 19.65 3.06 1.57
C LEU A 245 19.52 1.92 0.57
N THR A 246 20.54 1.68 -0.25
CA THR A 246 20.43 0.86 -1.45
C THR A 246 21.72 0.11 -1.79
N THR A 247 21.58 -0.96 -2.56
CA THR A 247 22.67 -1.56 -3.34
C THR A 247 22.85 -0.81 -4.67
N PRO A 248 24.00 -0.93 -5.36
CA PRO A 248 24.17 -0.38 -6.70
C PRO A 248 23.14 -0.92 -7.71
N ASN A 249 22.83 -2.20 -7.66
CA ASN A 249 21.85 -2.85 -8.51
C ASN A 249 20.84 -3.63 -7.68
N PHE A 250 19.66 -3.85 -8.23
CA PHE A 250 18.72 -4.80 -7.62
C PHE A 250 19.38 -6.18 -7.50
N GLU A 251 19.20 -6.80 -6.35
CA GLU A 251 19.61 -8.20 -6.16
C GLU A 251 18.79 -9.13 -7.07
N ALA A 252 19.37 -10.28 -7.40
CA ALA A 252 18.65 -11.36 -8.06
C ALA A 252 17.51 -11.89 -7.16
N PHE A 253 16.69 -12.81 -7.69
CA PHE A 253 15.71 -13.54 -6.89
C PHE A 253 16.40 -14.61 -6.03
N VAL A 254 17.01 -14.16 -4.94
CA VAL A 254 17.73 -14.95 -3.95
C VAL A 254 17.25 -14.55 -2.55
N MET A 255 17.51 -15.40 -1.54
CA MET A 255 17.20 -15.04 -0.16
C MET A 255 18.07 -13.87 0.31
N PRO A 256 17.58 -12.98 1.19
CA PRO A 256 18.33 -11.79 1.59
C PRO A 256 19.67 -12.10 2.28
N VAL A 257 19.80 -13.29 2.91
CA VAL A 257 21.06 -13.75 3.53
C VAL A 257 22.15 -14.03 2.49
N ASP A 258 21.78 -14.27 1.24
CA ASP A 258 22.70 -14.58 0.14
C ASP A 258 23.19 -13.33 -0.60
N CYS A 259 22.64 -12.16 -0.28
CA CYS A 259 23.06 -10.89 -0.88
C CYS A 259 24.46 -10.48 -0.47
N LYS A 260 25.25 -10.01 -1.43
CA LYS A 260 26.69 -9.73 -1.23
C LYS A 260 27.11 -8.30 -1.60
N GLN A 261 26.21 -7.52 -2.22
CA GLN A 261 26.55 -6.16 -2.64
C GLN A 261 26.75 -5.24 -1.44
N ASP A 262 27.69 -4.28 -1.57
CA ASP A 262 27.80 -3.18 -0.61
C ASP A 262 26.55 -2.33 -0.62
N ARG A 263 26.19 -1.77 0.54
CA ARG A 263 25.02 -0.92 0.69
C ARG A 263 25.45 0.52 0.92
N TYR A 264 24.70 1.45 0.34
CA TYR A 264 25.00 2.86 0.31
C TYR A 264 23.81 3.70 0.77
N VAL A 265 24.08 4.81 1.44
CA VAL A 265 23.16 5.95 1.46
C VAL A 265 23.58 6.91 0.35
N VAL A 266 22.59 7.45 -0.37
CA VAL A 266 22.81 8.33 -1.52
C VAL A 266 22.44 9.78 -1.17
N GLN A 267 22.54 10.69 -2.12
CA GLN A 267 22.26 12.11 -1.99
C GLN A 267 21.06 12.37 -1.04
N LYS A 268 21.17 13.38 -0.19
CA LYS A 268 20.07 13.94 0.56
C LYS A 268 19.11 14.65 -0.40
N SER A 269 17.80 14.57 -0.15
CA SER A 269 16.83 15.30 -0.98
C SER A 269 15.84 16.10 -0.15
N THR A 270 15.26 17.11 -0.79
CA THR A 270 14.24 17.97 -0.18
C THR A 270 13.01 17.14 0.18
N GLN A 271 12.54 16.28 -0.73
CA GLN A 271 11.40 15.40 -0.51
C GLN A 271 11.64 14.45 0.67
N ALA A 272 12.77 13.73 0.68
CA ALA A 272 13.09 12.84 1.79
C ALA A 272 13.18 13.59 3.14
N ALA A 273 13.71 14.80 3.15
CA ALA A 273 13.79 15.60 4.38
C ALA A 273 12.41 16.05 4.86
N LEU A 274 11.51 16.43 3.96
CA LEU A 274 10.16 16.87 4.30
C LEU A 274 9.25 15.70 4.69
N ASP A 275 9.27 14.59 3.96
CA ASP A 275 8.52 13.38 4.31
C ASP A 275 8.97 12.81 5.66
N PHE A 276 10.27 12.81 5.91
CA PHE A 276 10.82 12.47 7.21
C PHE A 276 10.31 13.44 8.30
N ALA A 277 10.34 14.74 8.04
CA ALA A 277 9.88 15.75 9.02
C ALA A 277 8.39 15.55 9.35
N ALA A 278 7.55 15.36 8.33
CA ALA A 278 6.12 15.09 8.50
C ALA A 278 5.89 13.81 9.32
N THR A 279 6.53 12.73 8.92
CA THR A 279 6.40 11.42 9.57
C THR A 279 6.83 11.46 11.03
N MET A 280 7.99 12.05 11.33
CA MET A 280 8.52 12.15 12.69
C MET A 280 7.67 13.07 13.58
N ALA A 281 7.14 14.18 13.03
CA ALA A 281 6.26 15.09 13.77
C ALA A 281 4.92 14.40 14.09
N LEU A 282 4.32 13.71 13.13
CA LEU A 282 3.09 12.94 13.33
C LEU A 282 3.30 11.80 14.35
N ALA A 283 4.39 11.04 14.22
CA ALA A 283 4.74 9.98 15.15
C ALA A 283 4.95 10.51 16.58
N ALA A 284 5.71 11.60 16.76
CA ALA A 284 5.91 12.21 18.07
C ALA A 284 4.59 12.58 18.76
N ARG A 285 3.59 12.99 17.98
CA ARG A 285 2.26 13.35 18.47
C ARG A 285 1.41 12.14 18.86
N ILE A 286 1.51 11.03 18.12
CA ILE A 286 0.73 9.82 18.39
C ILE A 286 1.35 9.01 19.53
N TYR A 287 2.65 8.80 19.52
CA TYR A 287 3.34 7.97 20.53
C TYR A 287 3.43 8.61 21.92
N LYS A 288 3.10 9.90 22.06
CA LYS A 288 3.07 10.57 23.37
C LYS A 288 2.08 9.93 24.37
N ASP A 289 1.07 9.22 23.86
CA ASP A 289 0.09 8.51 24.68
C ASP A 289 0.68 7.25 25.34
N TYR A 290 1.88 6.83 24.94
CA TYR A 290 2.58 5.64 25.41
C TYR A 290 3.84 6.03 26.21
N PRO A 291 3.84 5.86 27.56
CA PRO A 291 4.93 6.33 28.43
C PRO A 291 6.32 5.84 28.04
N GLN A 292 6.43 4.57 27.56
CA GLN A 292 7.70 3.98 27.14
C GLN A 292 8.33 4.70 25.92
N TYR A 293 7.54 5.41 25.11
CA TYR A 293 8.00 6.12 23.92
C TYR A 293 8.23 7.64 24.15
N GLN A 294 8.11 8.15 25.37
CA GLN A 294 8.38 9.57 25.65
C GLN A 294 9.81 10.04 25.24
N PRO A 295 10.88 9.23 25.44
CA PRO A 295 12.20 9.59 24.91
C PRO A 295 12.22 9.69 23.38
N PHE A 296 11.59 8.72 22.68
CA PHE A 296 11.46 8.73 21.24
C PHE A 296 10.71 9.98 20.74
N CYS A 297 9.61 10.37 21.37
CA CYS A 297 8.83 11.54 20.96
C CYS A 297 9.67 12.84 20.95
N LYS A 298 10.54 13.01 21.95
CA LYS A 298 11.47 14.16 22.01
C LYS A 298 12.51 14.12 20.88
N ILE A 299 13.08 12.94 20.62
CA ILE A 299 14.06 12.74 19.55
C ILE A 299 13.39 13.00 18.20
N ALA A 300 12.22 12.42 17.95
CA ALA A 300 11.49 12.55 16.71
C ALA A 300 11.07 14.00 16.42
N ALA A 301 10.55 14.72 17.42
CA ALA A 301 10.20 16.12 17.25
C ALA A 301 11.41 17.00 16.90
N ASN A 302 12.56 16.79 17.58
CA ASN A 302 13.80 17.50 17.25
C ASN A 302 14.32 17.13 15.86
N ALA A 303 14.31 15.86 15.51
CA ALA A 303 14.71 15.38 14.19
C ALA A 303 13.84 15.99 13.08
N ALA A 304 12.52 16.05 13.29
CA ALA A 304 11.58 16.69 12.37
C ALA A 304 11.93 18.18 12.14
N GLN A 305 12.16 18.93 13.21
CA GLN A 305 12.52 20.36 13.12
C GLN A 305 13.82 20.56 12.32
N ARG A 306 14.84 19.73 12.56
CA ARG A 306 16.11 19.81 11.86
C ARG A 306 15.98 19.46 10.37
N ALA A 307 15.22 18.43 10.03
CA ALA A 307 14.98 18.04 8.64
C ALA A 307 14.19 19.12 7.89
N TYR A 308 13.13 19.65 8.50
CA TYR A 308 12.37 20.76 7.93
C TYR A 308 13.24 22.01 7.69
N ALA A 309 14.06 22.40 8.70
CA ALA A 309 14.97 23.54 8.56
C ALA A 309 16.02 23.32 7.46
N TRP A 310 16.49 22.08 7.28
CA TRP A 310 17.38 21.74 6.17
C TRP A 310 16.67 21.90 4.82
N ALA A 311 15.44 21.39 4.68
CA ALA A 311 14.65 21.50 3.46
C ALA A 311 14.36 22.96 3.09
N VAL A 312 14.04 23.81 4.06
CA VAL A 312 13.87 25.26 3.85
C VAL A 312 15.16 25.92 3.32
N ARG A 313 16.31 25.49 3.81
CA ARG A 313 17.62 25.99 3.31
C ARG A 313 17.98 25.46 1.92
N PHE A 314 17.50 24.26 1.58
CA PHE A 314 17.76 23.58 0.30
C PHE A 314 16.45 23.17 -0.39
N PRO A 315 15.57 24.12 -0.78
CA PRO A 315 14.20 23.81 -1.17
C PRO A 315 14.07 23.12 -2.53
N LYS A 316 15.15 22.99 -3.28
CA LYS A 316 15.20 22.37 -4.62
C LYS A 316 16.37 21.40 -4.77
N ASN A 317 16.78 20.76 -3.69
CA ASN A 317 17.79 19.72 -3.75
C ASN A 317 17.13 18.37 -4.06
N TYR A 318 16.62 18.25 -5.27
CA TYR A 318 15.93 17.05 -5.74
C TYR A 318 16.89 15.91 -6.02
N TYR A 319 16.45 14.68 -5.73
CA TYR A 319 17.20 13.49 -6.10
C TYR A 319 16.93 13.18 -7.57
N THR A 320 17.98 13.14 -8.39
CA THR A 320 17.92 12.72 -9.79
C THR A 320 18.97 11.64 -10.02
N GLN A 321 18.55 10.38 -10.11
CA GLN A 321 19.45 9.24 -10.19
C GLN A 321 20.35 9.30 -11.41
N GLN A 322 19.82 9.67 -12.57
CA GLN A 322 20.59 9.77 -13.80
C GLN A 322 21.71 10.82 -13.71
N ASP A 323 21.42 11.97 -13.11
CA ASP A 323 22.42 13.03 -12.91
C ASP A 323 23.51 12.59 -11.93
N ASN A 324 23.14 11.86 -10.88
CA ASN A 324 24.08 11.30 -9.93
C ASN A 324 25.00 10.26 -10.60
N ASN A 325 24.45 9.33 -11.38
CA ASN A 325 25.22 8.31 -12.09
C ASN A 325 26.16 8.91 -13.13
N SER A 326 25.81 10.06 -13.72
CA SER A 326 26.71 10.76 -14.65
C SER A 326 27.95 11.37 -13.98
N LYS A 327 27.95 11.53 -12.66
CA LYS A 327 28.99 12.26 -11.89
C LYS A 327 29.73 11.39 -10.90
N TYR A 328 29.12 10.32 -10.42
CA TYR A 328 29.61 9.53 -9.28
C TYR A 328 29.56 8.03 -9.57
N ALA A 329 30.48 7.29 -8.98
CA ALA A 329 30.51 5.84 -9.03
C ALA A 329 30.46 5.26 -7.60
N PRO A 330 29.89 4.06 -7.43
CA PRO A 330 29.25 3.21 -8.44
C PRO A 330 27.90 3.77 -8.91
N ASP A 331 27.48 3.46 -10.14
CA ASP A 331 26.12 3.76 -10.60
C ASP A 331 25.09 3.08 -9.71
N ILE A 332 24.00 3.81 -9.42
CA ILE A 332 22.86 3.29 -8.66
C ILE A 332 21.70 3.05 -9.64
N ASN A 333 21.27 1.80 -9.77
CA ASN A 333 20.27 1.35 -10.74
C ASN A 333 19.03 0.73 -10.08
N THR A 334 18.73 1.11 -8.84
CA THR A 334 17.56 0.67 -8.08
C THR A 334 16.43 1.70 -8.17
N GLY A 335 15.30 1.50 -7.50
CA GLY A 335 14.17 2.42 -7.53
C GLY A 335 14.60 3.87 -7.35
N THR A 336 14.13 4.74 -8.23
CA THR A 336 14.54 6.14 -8.25
C THR A 336 13.78 6.95 -7.23
N TYR A 337 12.46 6.86 -7.27
CA TYR A 337 11.53 7.65 -6.46
C TYR A 337 11.89 9.14 -6.49
N ASP A 338 12.35 9.59 -7.67
CA ASP A 338 12.69 10.97 -7.95
C ASP A 338 11.44 11.78 -8.27
N ASP A 339 11.44 13.02 -7.80
CA ASP A 339 10.43 14.02 -8.04
C ASP A 339 11.11 15.36 -8.29
N ASN A 340 10.45 16.24 -9.05
CA ASN A 340 10.95 17.57 -9.43
C ASN A 340 10.15 18.71 -8.78
N ASP A 341 9.28 18.38 -7.85
CA ASP A 341 8.48 19.30 -7.05
C ASP A 341 8.62 18.93 -5.57
N ALA A 342 8.33 19.83 -4.67
CA ALA A 342 8.31 19.61 -3.23
C ALA A 342 7.21 20.45 -2.54
N ASP A 343 6.34 21.11 -3.28
CA ASP A 343 5.30 21.95 -2.72
C ASP A 343 4.31 21.14 -1.88
N ASP A 344 4.03 19.94 -2.27
CA ASP A 344 3.14 19.01 -1.58
C ASP A 344 3.78 18.41 -0.31
N GLU A 345 5.07 18.11 -0.34
CA GLU A 345 5.82 17.73 0.87
C GLU A 345 5.95 18.90 1.84
N PHE A 346 6.19 20.13 1.35
CA PHE A 346 6.16 21.33 2.20
C PHE A 346 4.80 21.50 2.85
N PHE A 347 3.71 21.29 2.11
CA PHE A 347 2.35 21.37 2.65
C PHE A 347 2.13 20.34 3.77
N TRP A 348 2.44 19.08 3.52
CA TRP A 348 2.26 18.02 4.50
C TRP A 348 3.18 18.21 5.72
N ALA A 349 4.48 18.43 5.50
CA ALA A 349 5.43 18.63 6.58
C ALA A 349 5.09 19.86 7.44
N ALA A 350 4.76 21.00 6.83
CA ALA A 350 4.35 22.18 7.58
C ALA A 350 3.06 21.94 8.38
N THR A 351 2.12 21.17 7.83
CA THR A 351 0.89 20.75 8.54
C THR A 351 1.25 19.95 9.80
N GLU A 352 2.06 18.90 9.67
CA GLU A 352 2.41 18.04 10.81
C GLU A 352 3.28 18.78 11.84
N MET A 353 4.20 19.62 11.38
CA MET A 353 5.02 20.47 12.25
C MET A 353 4.16 21.43 13.06
N TYR A 354 3.19 22.11 12.43
CA TYR A 354 2.26 22.98 13.13
C TYR A 354 1.45 22.22 14.19
N LEU A 355 0.86 21.10 13.81
CA LEU A 355 0.03 20.29 14.71
C LEU A 355 0.82 19.72 15.89
N THR A 356 2.13 19.59 15.76
CA THR A 356 3.01 19.06 16.80
C THR A 356 3.55 20.16 17.72
N THR A 357 3.95 21.31 17.17
CA THR A 357 4.62 22.39 17.92
C THR A 357 3.70 23.54 18.31
N GLY A 358 2.64 23.79 17.53
CA GLY A 358 1.79 24.98 17.68
C GLY A 358 2.40 26.28 17.13
N GLU A 359 3.59 26.22 16.54
CA GLU A 359 4.30 27.40 16.03
C GLU A 359 3.64 27.97 14.78
N GLN A 360 3.28 29.27 14.82
CA GLN A 360 2.50 29.92 13.76
C GLN A 360 3.23 29.97 12.41
N GLY A 361 4.56 30.00 12.40
CA GLY A 361 5.34 29.97 11.17
C GLY A 361 5.06 28.75 10.30
N TYR A 362 4.87 27.57 10.91
CA TYR A 362 4.48 26.37 10.16
C TYR A 362 3.05 26.45 9.62
N LEU A 363 2.12 27.06 10.35
CA LEU A 363 0.76 27.28 9.84
C LEU A 363 0.76 28.20 8.62
N GLU A 364 1.58 29.23 8.63
CA GLU A 364 1.76 30.13 7.49
C GLU A 364 2.34 29.41 6.27
N GLN A 365 3.34 28.55 6.48
CA GLN A 365 3.89 27.69 5.43
C GLN A 365 2.82 26.70 4.90
N ALA A 366 2.08 26.03 5.78
CA ALA A 366 0.98 25.15 5.35
C ALA A 366 -0.08 25.89 4.53
N ARG A 367 -0.36 27.16 4.85
CA ARG A 367 -1.26 28.00 4.06
C ARG A 367 -0.68 28.37 2.69
N ALA A 368 0.62 28.67 2.63
CA ALA A 368 1.30 29.06 1.40
C ALA A 368 1.34 27.93 0.37
N PHE A 369 1.59 26.69 0.83
CA PHE A 369 1.67 25.51 0.00
C PHE A 369 0.33 24.73 -0.11
N ALA A 370 -0.76 25.23 0.50
CA ALA A 370 -2.04 24.52 0.50
C ALA A 370 -2.55 24.26 -0.93
N PRO A 371 -2.83 23.01 -1.31
CA PRO A 371 -3.27 22.68 -2.65
C PRO A 371 -4.67 23.22 -2.91
N LYS A 372 -4.92 23.65 -4.16
CA LYS A 372 -6.22 24.15 -4.59
C LYS A 372 -7.24 23.02 -4.85
N GLN A 373 -6.74 21.84 -5.16
CA GLN A 373 -7.53 20.66 -5.50
C GLN A 373 -7.04 19.45 -4.74
N PHE A 374 -7.94 18.51 -4.48
CA PHE A 374 -7.61 17.20 -3.95
C PHE A 374 -6.99 16.34 -5.05
N THR A 375 -5.89 15.69 -4.74
CA THR A 375 -5.28 14.62 -5.51
C THR A 375 -5.16 13.38 -4.63
N LEU A 376 -5.25 12.20 -5.22
CA LEU A 376 -4.96 10.96 -4.49
C LEU A 376 -3.51 10.99 -4.02
N PRO A 377 -3.24 10.74 -2.73
CA PRO A 377 -1.87 10.70 -2.26
C PRO A 377 -1.13 9.48 -2.84
N THR A 378 0.09 9.72 -3.25
CA THR A 378 1.07 8.72 -3.71
C THR A 378 2.42 9.05 -3.10
N TRP A 379 3.43 8.22 -3.33
CA TRP A 379 4.80 8.53 -2.90
C TRP A 379 5.36 9.81 -3.58
N GLY A 380 4.95 10.11 -4.79
CA GLY A 380 5.37 11.31 -5.55
C GLY A 380 4.35 12.46 -5.49
N ASN A 381 3.29 12.35 -4.69
CA ASN A 381 2.40 13.47 -4.36
C ASN A 381 1.71 13.23 -3.03
N VAL A 382 2.25 13.81 -1.98
CA VAL A 382 1.78 13.63 -0.60
C VAL A 382 0.79 14.69 -0.13
N ALA A 383 0.37 15.63 -1.00
CA ALA A 383 -0.59 16.68 -0.63
C ALA A 383 -1.87 16.13 0.01
N GLY A 384 -2.35 14.98 -0.50
CA GLY A 384 -3.52 14.30 0.04
C GLY A 384 -3.37 13.91 1.52
N LEU A 385 -2.17 13.57 1.99
CA LEU A 385 -1.91 13.29 3.42
C LEU A 385 -2.10 14.55 4.27
N GLY A 386 -1.57 15.68 3.82
CA GLY A 386 -1.79 16.96 4.48
C GLY A 386 -3.28 17.35 4.52
N ILE A 387 -4.03 17.13 3.42
CA ILE A 387 -5.48 17.35 3.39
C ILE A 387 -6.18 16.45 4.40
N PHE A 388 -5.93 15.16 4.38
CA PHE A 388 -6.54 14.20 5.30
C PHE A 388 -6.23 14.55 6.76
N GLN A 389 -5.02 15.02 7.04
CA GLN A 389 -4.67 15.43 8.40
C GLN A 389 -5.49 16.64 8.89
N TRP A 390 -5.76 17.63 8.06
CA TRP A 390 -6.66 18.72 8.42
C TRP A 390 -8.11 18.27 8.56
N LEU A 391 -8.58 17.34 7.73
CA LEU A 391 -9.90 16.73 7.88
C LEU A 391 -9.98 15.90 9.16
N ASN A 392 -8.92 15.22 9.58
CA ASN A 392 -8.85 14.52 10.86
C ASN A 392 -9.04 15.48 12.03
N GLN A 393 -8.44 16.69 11.99
CA GLN A 393 -8.67 17.70 13.04
C GLN A 393 -10.15 18.08 13.15
N GLU A 394 -10.85 18.19 12.02
CA GLU A 394 -12.29 18.48 12.01
C GLU A 394 -13.11 17.29 12.52
N LEU A 395 -12.82 16.08 12.05
CA LEU A 395 -13.54 14.85 12.44
C LEU A 395 -13.37 14.53 13.93
N LEU A 396 -12.19 14.76 14.48
CA LEU A 396 -11.86 14.57 15.89
C LEU A 396 -12.21 15.79 16.76
N GLN A 397 -12.71 16.87 16.15
CA GLN A 397 -13.11 18.10 16.82
C GLN A 397 -12.00 18.70 17.72
N THR A 398 -10.77 18.68 17.23
CA THR A 398 -9.63 19.20 17.98
C THR A 398 -9.66 20.74 18.03
N LYS A 399 -8.87 21.34 18.94
CA LYS A 399 -8.70 22.81 19.03
C LYS A 399 -8.06 23.42 17.76
N GLU A 400 -7.46 22.58 16.90
CA GLU A 400 -6.84 23.01 15.64
C GLU A 400 -7.83 22.99 14.46
N ALA A 401 -9.04 22.42 14.66
CA ALA A 401 -10.09 22.43 13.65
C ALA A 401 -10.37 23.86 13.19
N GLY A 402 -10.41 24.08 11.88
CA GLY A 402 -10.68 25.38 11.27
C GLY A 402 -9.51 26.39 11.24
N LYS A 403 -8.34 26.05 11.76
CA LYS A 403 -7.13 26.92 11.66
C LYS A 403 -6.66 27.06 10.21
N LEU A 404 -6.78 26.01 9.41
CA LEU A 404 -6.66 26.07 7.95
C LEU A 404 -8.07 26.06 7.33
N LYS A 405 -8.29 26.88 6.30
CA LYS A 405 -9.56 26.89 5.55
C LYS A 405 -9.62 25.69 4.61
N THR A 406 -10.36 24.66 4.99
CA THR A 406 -10.48 23.39 4.25
C THR A 406 -11.63 23.38 3.23
N CYS A 407 -12.41 24.45 3.09
CA CYS A 407 -13.62 24.45 2.26
C CYS A 407 -13.36 24.10 0.78
N CYS A 408 -12.26 24.61 0.19
CA CYS A 408 -11.89 24.28 -1.20
C CYS A 408 -11.48 22.81 -1.32
N MET A 409 -10.70 22.29 -0.37
CA MET A 409 -10.25 20.90 -0.31
C MET A 409 -11.44 19.94 -0.19
N LYS A 410 -12.37 20.24 0.73
CA LYS A 410 -13.62 19.45 0.90
C LYS A 410 -14.48 19.46 -0.36
N LYS A 411 -14.62 20.64 -1.00
CA LYS A 411 -15.37 20.72 -2.26
C LYS A 411 -14.71 19.91 -3.37
N SER A 412 -13.39 19.97 -3.50
CA SER A 412 -12.64 19.21 -4.49
C SER A 412 -12.67 17.72 -4.22
N LEU A 413 -12.49 17.28 -2.96
CA LEU A 413 -12.66 15.89 -2.54
C LEU A 413 -14.06 15.37 -2.88
N LYS A 414 -15.11 16.17 -2.57
CA LYS A 414 -16.48 15.79 -2.92
C LYS A 414 -16.65 15.61 -4.44
N THR A 415 -16.15 16.56 -5.23
CA THR A 415 -16.22 16.48 -6.71
C THR A 415 -15.54 15.20 -7.21
N PHE A 416 -14.33 14.90 -6.72
CA PHE A 416 -13.59 13.68 -7.05
C PHE A 416 -14.42 12.42 -6.71
N CYS A 417 -14.97 12.36 -5.51
CA CYS A 417 -15.78 11.21 -5.07
C CYS A 417 -17.09 11.05 -5.87
N ASP A 418 -17.75 12.16 -6.21
CA ASP A 418 -18.98 12.14 -7.02
C ASP A 418 -18.72 11.66 -8.46
N GLU A 419 -17.58 12.00 -9.04
CA GLU A 419 -17.17 11.52 -10.37
C GLU A 419 -16.91 10.01 -10.37
N ASP A 420 -16.22 9.51 -9.35
CA ASP A 420 -16.02 8.07 -9.15
C ASP A 420 -17.37 7.32 -9.03
N ILE A 421 -18.31 7.86 -8.25
CA ILE A 421 -19.63 7.24 -8.08
C ILE A 421 -20.41 7.20 -9.40
N LYS A 422 -20.33 8.25 -10.23
CA LYS A 422 -20.96 8.24 -11.56
C LYS A 422 -20.45 7.10 -12.43
N ALA A 423 -19.16 6.73 -12.30
CA ALA A 423 -18.58 5.63 -13.04
C ALA A 423 -19.19 4.26 -12.71
N LEU A 424 -19.77 4.06 -11.52
CA LEU A 424 -20.48 2.83 -11.15
C LEU A 424 -21.64 2.50 -12.09
N ALA A 425 -22.28 3.51 -12.67
CA ALA A 425 -23.42 3.32 -13.57
C ALA A 425 -23.07 2.53 -14.82
N THR A 426 -21.84 2.68 -15.33
CA THR A 426 -21.33 2.08 -16.55
C THR A 426 -20.24 1.04 -16.31
N SER A 427 -19.79 0.88 -15.06
CA SER A 427 -18.72 -0.06 -14.70
C SER A 427 -19.14 -1.52 -14.91
N PRO A 428 -18.49 -2.27 -15.80
CA PRO A 428 -18.83 -3.67 -16.03
C PRO A 428 -18.51 -4.59 -14.85
N PHE A 429 -17.65 -4.15 -13.94
CA PHE A 429 -17.30 -4.87 -12.70
C PHE A 429 -17.92 -4.23 -11.44
N TYR A 430 -18.82 -3.25 -11.62
CA TYR A 430 -19.47 -2.55 -10.51
C TYR A 430 -18.45 -2.02 -9.49
N SER A 431 -17.44 -1.32 -9.99
CA SER A 431 -16.35 -0.74 -9.20
C SER A 431 -16.11 0.71 -9.62
N ILE A 432 -15.76 1.58 -8.69
CA ILE A 432 -15.32 2.94 -8.98
C ILE A 432 -13.92 2.97 -9.61
N PHE A 433 -13.19 1.87 -9.58
CA PHE A 433 -11.87 1.68 -10.17
C PHE A 433 -11.91 0.73 -11.38
N GLY A 434 -11.02 0.93 -12.35
CA GLY A 434 -10.86 0.06 -13.51
C GLY A 434 -11.83 0.36 -14.64
N ASN A 435 -12.30 1.60 -14.74
CA ASN A 435 -13.21 2.05 -15.78
C ASN A 435 -12.49 2.73 -16.96
N ASN A 436 -11.23 3.13 -16.78
CA ASN A 436 -10.37 3.74 -17.79
C ASN A 436 -9.06 2.97 -17.93
N ALA A 437 -8.46 2.99 -19.13
CA ALA A 437 -7.16 2.36 -19.37
C ALA A 437 -6.05 2.96 -18.47
N SER A 438 -6.12 4.25 -18.19
CA SER A 438 -5.20 4.96 -17.29
C SER A 438 -5.29 4.55 -15.82
N ASP A 439 -6.29 3.78 -15.43
CA ASP A 439 -6.36 3.21 -14.08
C ASP A 439 -5.34 2.07 -13.90
N PHE A 440 -4.96 1.39 -14.99
CA PHE A 440 -4.11 0.19 -14.95
C PHE A 440 -2.64 0.54 -15.19
N ILE A 441 -1.99 1.04 -14.15
CA ILE A 441 -0.57 1.37 -14.11
C ILE A 441 0.17 0.47 -13.12
N TRP A 442 1.49 0.59 -13.07
CA TRP A 442 2.30 -0.03 -12.03
C TRP A 442 1.82 0.41 -10.64
N GLY A 443 1.56 -0.53 -9.72
CA GLY A 443 1.06 -0.23 -8.37
C GLY A 443 -0.40 0.22 -8.28
N SER A 444 -1.20 0.08 -9.35
CA SER A 444 -2.56 0.62 -9.44
C SER A 444 -3.52 0.19 -8.32
N ASN A 445 -3.35 -0.99 -7.75
CA ASN A 445 -4.21 -1.47 -6.65
C ASN A 445 -4.02 -0.66 -5.36
N SER A 446 -2.81 -0.21 -5.04
CA SER A 446 -2.54 0.64 -3.88
C SER A 446 -2.89 2.10 -4.18
N GLU A 447 -2.22 2.71 -5.13
CA GLU A 447 -2.33 4.15 -5.36
C GLU A 447 -3.70 4.57 -5.87
N LYS A 448 -4.22 3.87 -6.89
CA LYS A 448 -5.48 4.29 -7.53
C LYS A 448 -6.71 3.59 -6.98
N CYS A 449 -6.65 2.28 -6.71
CA CYS A 449 -7.82 1.56 -6.23
C CYS A 449 -8.07 1.79 -4.74
N ALA A 450 -7.11 1.45 -3.87
CA ALA A 450 -7.25 1.65 -2.43
C ALA A 450 -7.31 3.14 -2.07
N GLY A 451 -6.51 3.99 -2.74
CA GLY A 451 -6.55 5.45 -2.57
C GLY A 451 -7.95 6.03 -2.80
N ARG A 452 -8.66 5.61 -3.87
CA ARG A 452 -10.06 6.01 -4.09
C ARG A 452 -10.97 5.54 -2.93
N GLY A 453 -10.79 4.31 -2.46
CA GLY A 453 -11.53 3.80 -1.30
C GLY A 453 -11.36 4.68 -0.06
N ILE A 454 -10.13 5.10 0.23
CA ILE A 454 -9.81 6.00 1.34
C ILE A 454 -10.50 7.36 1.15
N ALA A 455 -10.41 7.97 -0.04
CA ALA A 455 -11.06 9.24 -0.34
C ALA A 455 -12.59 9.17 -0.13
N GLN A 456 -13.23 8.10 -0.59
CA GLN A 456 -14.65 7.85 -0.38
C GLN A 456 -14.99 7.70 1.12
N MET A 457 -14.14 7.04 1.90
CA MET A 457 -14.35 6.90 3.36
C MET A 457 -14.22 8.24 4.09
N TYR A 458 -13.29 9.11 3.70
CA TYR A 458 -13.23 10.48 4.22
C TYR A 458 -14.49 11.27 3.89
N GLN A 459 -14.97 11.17 2.64
CA GLN A 459 -16.20 11.85 2.25
C GLN A 459 -17.42 11.30 3.02
N TYR A 460 -17.49 9.97 3.25
CA TYR A 460 -18.49 9.38 4.14
C TYR A 460 -18.35 9.91 5.58
N ALA A 461 -17.16 9.97 6.13
CA ALA A 461 -16.92 10.44 7.50
C ALA A 461 -17.41 11.89 7.68
N LEU A 462 -17.20 12.75 6.68
CA LEU A 462 -17.62 14.15 6.68
C LEU A 462 -19.15 14.33 6.52
N THR A 463 -19.81 13.50 5.71
CA THR A 463 -21.21 13.72 5.32
C THR A 463 -22.19 12.74 5.93
N LYS A 464 -21.72 11.58 6.39
CA LYS A 464 -22.53 10.42 6.82
C LYS A 464 -23.42 9.85 5.71
N ASP A 465 -23.20 10.25 4.45
CA ASP A 465 -23.91 9.69 3.30
C ASP A 465 -23.34 8.30 2.93
N ASN A 466 -24.16 7.28 3.12
CA ASN A 466 -23.81 5.88 2.86
C ASN A 466 -23.45 5.59 1.40
N THR A 467 -23.76 6.49 0.46
CA THR A 467 -23.39 6.34 -0.95
C THR A 467 -21.87 6.25 -1.09
N TYR A 468 -21.13 7.10 -0.37
CA TYR A 468 -19.67 7.10 -0.39
C TYR A 468 -19.09 5.83 0.25
N ARG A 469 -19.65 5.36 1.38
CA ARG A 469 -19.22 4.10 2.00
C ARG A 469 -19.42 2.90 1.08
N LYS A 470 -20.57 2.82 0.41
CA LYS A 470 -20.85 1.77 -0.58
C LYS A 470 -19.87 1.84 -1.76
N ALA A 471 -19.52 3.04 -2.21
CA ALA A 471 -18.51 3.23 -3.25
C ALA A 471 -17.11 2.74 -2.80
N ALA A 472 -16.69 3.07 -1.57
CA ALA A 472 -15.44 2.59 -0.99
C ALA A 472 -15.37 1.05 -0.96
N ILE A 473 -16.45 0.37 -0.55
CA ILE A 473 -16.50 -1.11 -0.51
C ILE A 473 -16.24 -1.71 -1.89
N THR A 474 -16.61 -1.03 -2.98
CA THR A 474 -16.38 -1.55 -4.33
C THR A 474 -14.89 -1.69 -4.68
N THR A 475 -14.01 -0.88 -4.07
CA THR A 475 -12.56 -1.00 -4.25
C THR A 475 -12.00 -2.22 -3.53
N ILE A 476 -12.48 -2.51 -2.33
CA ILE A 476 -12.13 -3.72 -1.58
C ILE A 476 -12.61 -4.97 -2.33
N ASP A 477 -13.83 -4.93 -2.86
CA ASP A 477 -14.36 -6.03 -3.68
C ASP A 477 -13.50 -6.26 -4.94
N HIS A 478 -13.00 -5.18 -5.56
CA HIS A 478 -12.07 -5.28 -6.68
C HIS A 478 -10.76 -5.97 -6.25
N ILE A 479 -10.14 -5.52 -5.17
CA ILE A 479 -8.90 -6.10 -4.65
C ILE A 479 -9.09 -7.58 -4.30
N PHE A 480 -10.24 -7.96 -3.77
CA PHE A 480 -10.51 -9.33 -3.33
C PHE A 480 -11.14 -10.23 -4.40
N GLY A 481 -11.18 -9.81 -5.67
CA GLY A 481 -11.47 -10.72 -6.80
C GLY A 481 -12.67 -10.36 -7.68
N ARG A 482 -13.49 -9.33 -7.34
CA ARG A 482 -14.54 -8.84 -8.25
C ARG A 482 -13.94 -7.91 -9.30
N ASN A 483 -13.04 -8.42 -10.08
CA ASN A 483 -12.27 -7.71 -11.10
C ASN A 483 -12.17 -8.54 -12.40
N ALA A 484 -11.57 -7.98 -13.43
CA ALA A 484 -11.47 -8.60 -14.75
C ALA A 484 -10.69 -9.91 -14.73
N THR A 485 -9.66 -10.03 -13.91
CA THR A 485 -8.81 -11.21 -13.78
C THR A 485 -9.43 -12.28 -12.88
N GLY A 486 -10.33 -11.89 -11.96
CA GLY A 486 -10.90 -12.77 -10.94
C GLY A 486 -9.92 -13.16 -9.85
N TYR A 487 -8.74 -12.58 -9.81
CA TYR A 487 -7.76 -12.83 -8.75
C TYR A 487 -8.03 -11.97 -7.52
N CYS A 488 -7.94 -12.60 -6.35
CA CYS A 488 -7.70 -11.87 -5.11
C CYS A 488 -6.25 -11.38 -5.14
N TYR A 489 -6.06 -10.07 -5.04
CA TYR A 489 -4.75 -9.44 -5.14
C TYR A 489 -4.01 -9.36 -3.78
N LEU A 490 -4.67 -9.75 -2.68
CA LEU A 490 -4.03 -9.93 -1.39
C LEU A 490 -3.49 -11.35 -1.29
N THR A 491 -2.18 -11.52 -1.15
CA THR A 491 -1.53 -12.84 -1.04
C THR A 491 -2.02 -13.60 0.20
N GLY A 492 -2.16 -14.92 0.07
CA GLY A 492 -2.69 -15.78 1.12
C GLY A 492 -4.22 -15.81 1.24
N PHE A 493 -4.97 -15.00 0.45
CA PHE A 493 -6.42 -14.90 0.53
C PHE A 493 -7.11 -15.21 -0.79
N GLY A 494 -8.33 -15.74 -0.68
CA GLY A 494 -9.12 -16.15 -1.84
C GLY A 494 -8.75 -17.52 -2.38
N THR A 495 -9.62 -18.09 -3.21
CA THR A 495 -9.40 -19.37 -3.89
C THR A 495 -8.67 -19.23 -5.22
N GLN A 496 -8.86 -18.09 -5.90
CA GLN A 496 -8.07 -17.68 -7.06
C GLN A 496 -7.26 -16.45 -6.63
N ARG A 497 -5.99 -16.65 -6.30
CA ARG A 497 -5.12 -15.66 -5.71
C ARG A 497 -3.80 -15.54 -6.43
N VAL A 498 -3.08 -14.45 -6.14
CA VAL A 498 -1.72 -14.23 -6.65
C VAL A 498 -0.78 -15.23 -5.96
N MET A 499 -0.10 -16.08 -6.76
CA MET A 499 0.85 -17.09 -6.29
C MET A 499 2.31 -16.69 -6.55
N HIS A 500 2.57 -15.83 -7.52
CA HIS A 500 3.92 -15.43 -7.93
C HIS A 500 4.05 -13.91 -7.97
N PRO A 501 4.00 -13.22 -6.80
CA PRO A 501 4.25 -11.78 -6.75
C PRO A 501 5.71 -11.49 -7.12
N HIS A 502 5.98 -10.30 -7.65
CA HIS A 502 7.35 -9.82 -7.86
C HIS A 502 7.97 -9.47 -6.49
N GLN A 503 8.28 -10.50 -5.71
CA GLN A 503 8.83 -10.38 -4.35
C GLN A 503 9.89 -11.46 -4.13
N ARG A 504 11.13 -11.03 -3.87
CA ARG A 504 12.31 -11.90 -3.88
C ARG A 504 12.27 -13.00 -2.84
N ILE A 505 11.79 -12.71 -1.63
CA ILE A 505 11.69 -13.74 -0.58
C ILE A 505 10.75 -14.85 -1.02
N SER A 506 9.52 -14.50 -1.42
CA SER A 506 8.52 -15.49 -1.89
C SER A 506 8.97 -16.30 -3.12
N ALA A 507 9.88 -15.73 -3.92
CA ALA A 507 10.41 -16.44 -5.09
C ALA A 507 11.60 -17.36 -4.76
N ALA A 508 12.26 -17.16 -3.61
CA ALA A 508 13.52 -17.82 -3.26
C ALA A 508 13.45 -18.71 -2.03
N ASP A 509 12.39 -18.62 -1.21
CA ASP A 509 12.27 -19.38 0.06
C ASP A 509 11.93 -20.86 -0.12
N GLY A 510 11.60 -21.28 -1.34
CA GLY A 510 11.23 -22.66 -1.66
C GLY A 510 9.82 -23.05 -1.22
N ILE A 511 9.00 -22.10 -0.78
CA ILE A 511 7.61 -22.31 -0.37
C ILE A 511 6.70 -21.95 -1.56
N GLU A 512 5.74 -22.81 -1.88
CA GLU A 512 4.82 -22.60 -2.99
C GLU A 512 3.91 -21.38 -2.76
N GLU A 513 3.41 -21.22 -1.54
CA GLU A 513 2.59 -20.06 -1.16
C GLU A 513 3.48 -18.84 -0.91
N PRO A 514 3.16 -17.67 -1.49
CA PRO A 514 3.90 -16.45 -1.19
C PRO A 514 3.65 -15.96 0.23
N LEU A 515 4.52 -15.10 0.74
CA LEU A 515 4.30 -14.41 2.01
C LEU A 515 2.89 -13.82 2.05
N PRO A 516 2.09 -14.08 3.10
CA PRO A 516 0.70 -13.61 3.16
C PRO A 516 0.59 -12.12 3.49
N GLY A 517 -0.51 -11.50 3.09
CA GLY A 517 -0.85 -10.13 3.45
C GLY A 517 -0.24 -9.05 2.53
N PHE A 518 0.43 -9.43 1.47
CA PHE A 518 0.98 -8.48 0.49
C PHE A 518 -0.07 -8.14 -0.59
N LEU A 519 -0.21 -6.87 -0.87
CA LEU A 519 -1.05 -6.39 -1.96
C LEU A 519 -0.26 -6.40 -3.27
N ALA A 520 -0.64 -7.27 -4.21
CA ALA A 520 -0.09 -7.23 -5.55
C ALA A 520 -0.49 -5.94 -6.28
N GLY A 521 0.43 -5.36 -7.04
CA GLY A 521 0.22 -4.07 -7.73
C GLY A 521 -0.96 -4.04 -8.70
N GLY A 522 -1.46 -5.20 -9.13
CA GLY A 522 -2.63 -5.33 -9.99
C GLY A 522 -2.31 -5.41 -11.47
N ALA A 523 -3.37 -5.36 -12.30
CA ALA A 523 -3.22 -5.33 -13.74
C ALA A 523 -2.49 -4.06 -14.19
N ASN A 524 -1.49 -4.23 -15.06
CA ASN A 524 -0.64 -3.14 -15.54
C ASN A 524 -0.51 -3.20 -17.06
N SER A 525 -0.98 -2.18 -17.74
CA SER A 525 -0.92 -2.09 -19.19
C SER A 525 0.50 -1.86 -19.75
N GLY A 526 1.41 -1.34 -18.91
CA GLY A 526 2.80 -1.06 -19.29
C GLY A 526 3.67 -2.31 -19.43
N GLN A 527 3.28 -3.44 -18.80
CA GLN A 527 3.97 -4.72 -18.88
C GLN A 527 5.48 -4.67 -18.62
N GLN A 528 5.94 -3.79 -17.72
CA GLN A 528 7.37 -3.50 -17.53
C GLN A 528 8.19 -4.75 -17.17
N ASP A 529 7.61 -5.70 -16.42
CA ASP A 529 8.26 -6.95 -16.03
C ASP A 529 7.97 -8.14 -16.96
N ALA A 530 7.10 -7.95 -17.94
CA ALA A 530 6.60 -9.03 -18.78
C ALA A 530 7.07 -8.91 -20.24
N LYS A 531 8.36 -8.65 -20.44
CA LYS A 531 8.95 -8.69 -21.80
C LYS A 531 8.68 -10.07 -22.40
N ASN A 532 7.94 -10.11 -23.52
CA ASN A 532 7.56 -11.32 -24.27
C ASN A 532 6.35 -12.12 -23.74
N VAL A 533 5.57 -11.59 -22.81
CA VAL A 533 4.26 -12.16 -22.47
C VAL A 533 3.19 -11.50 -23.35
N PRO A 534 2.26 -12.27 -23.98
CA PRO A 534 1.17 -11.66 -24.74
C PRO A 534 0.38 -10.69 -23.86
N ALA A 535 0.04 -9.52 -24.42
CA ALA A 535 -0.89 -8.63 -23.78
C ALA A 535 -2.19 -9.37 -23.44
N TYR A 536 -2.73 -9.15 -22.26
CA TYR A 536 -4.02 -9.73 -21.88
C TYR A 536 -5.08 -9.32 -22.91
N PRO A 537 -5.92 -10.28 -23.33
CA PRO A 537 -7.01 -9.99 -24.27
C PRO A 537 -8.07 -9.08 -23.67
#